data_33acb0685c97977d77a1d588df05822d
#
_entry.id   33acb0685c97977d77a1d588df05822d
#
_cell.length_a   1.000
_cell.length_b   1.000
_cell.length_c   1.000
_cell.angle_alpha   90.00
_cell.angle_beta   90.00
_cell.angle_gamma   90.00
#
_symmetry.space_group_name_H-M   'P 1'
#
loop_
_entity.id
_entity.type
_entity.pdbx_description
1 polymer ?
#
loop_
_entity_poly.entity_id
_entity_poly.type
_entity_poly.pdbx_seq_one_letter_code
_entity_poly.pdbx_strand_id
1 'polypeptide(L)'
;AVTKGQRGIRNVENQFFFWNGQYYVDNHARAGAAMSLNSRIGLRINKSFDEIDGGYKTLLDSHNIGKAEWDIARLSTRKGFYGTDVIHIEGIKDLDVSVIDQYLAAKKIKPTKYQRTKAQDEIISRFRSMFQDQQGYQILSADARLRANMYGGGQAGTLSSFVRKSFFQFKQFPLSYIQK
;
A
#
# COMPACT_ATOMS: atom_id res chain seq x y z
N ALA A 1 -18.37 0.51 -25.21
CA ALA A 1 -18.35 1.97 -24.97
C ALA A 1 -19.34 2.32 -23.87
N VAL A 2 -18.94 3.18 -22.91
CA VAL A 2 -19.81 3.61 -21.80
C VAL A 2 -20.77 4.67 -22.31
N THR A 3 -22.07 4.47 -22.14
CA THR A 3 -23.09 5.43 -22.59
C THR A 3 -23.11 6.70 -21.71
N LYS A 4 -23.67 7.81 -22.25
CA LYS A 4 -23.86 9.05 -21.48
C LYS A 4 -24.67 8.84 -20.18
N GLY A 5 -25.69 8.01 -20.20
CA GLY A 5 -26.50 7.67 -19.02
C GLY A 5 -25.70 6.94 -17.95
N GLN A 6 -24.84 6.00 -18.33
CA GLN A 6 -23.96 5.30 -17.40
C GLN A 6 -22.93 6.22 -16.74
N ARG A 7 -22.44 7.24 -17.45
CA ARG A 7 -21.56 8.28 -16.84
C ARG A 7 -22.30 9.12 -15.82
N GLY A 8 -23.56 9.51 -16.11
CA GLY A 8 -24.38 10.26 -15.18
C GLY A 8 -24.63 9.50 -13.87
N ILE A 9 -25.05 8.23 -13.96
CA ILE A 9 -25.29 7.39 -12.78
C ILE A 9 -24.00 7.20 -11.97
N ARG A 10 -22.86 6.98 -12.62
CA ARG A 10 -21.57 6.85 -11.95
C ARG A 10 -21.16 8.12 -11.19
N ASN A 11 -21.45 9.30 -11.75
CA ASN A 11 -21.18 10.56 -11.06
C ASN A 11 -22.06 10.74 -9.82
N VAL A 12 -23.34 10.43 -9.90
CA VAL A 12 -24.26 10.46 -8.76
C VAL A 12 -23.81 9.45 -7.68
N GLU A 13 -23.42 8.25 -8.08
CA GLU A 13 -22.89 7.23 -7.19
C GLU A 13 -21.63 7.73 -6.45
N ASN A 14 -20.66 8.29 -7.15
CA ASN A 14 -19.43 8.83 -6.55
C ASN A 14 -19.75 9.99 -5.59
N GLN A 15 -20.65 10.89 -5.96
CA GLN A 15 -21.08 11.97 -5.08
C GLN A 15 -21.78 11.44 -3.83
N PHE A 16 -22.64 10.44 -3.95
CA PHE A 16 -23.29 9.82 -2.80
C PHE A 16 -22.30 9.25 -1.79
N PHE A 17 -21.29 8.48 -2.26
CA PHE A 17 -20.25 7.94 -1.38
C PHE A 17 -19.33 9.00 -0.81
N PHE A 18 -19.12 10.10 -1.50
CA PHE A 18 -18.40 11.25 -0.99
C PHE A 18 -19.18 11.95 0.13
N TRP A 19 -20.48 12.23 -0.09
CA TRP A 19 -21.33 12.94 0.86
C TRP A 19 -21.63 12.16 2.13
N ASN A 20 -21.73 10.84 2.08
CA ASN A 20 -21.95 10.02 3.28
C ASN A 20 -20.69 9.80 4.11
N GLY A 21 -19.56 10.38 3.74
CA GLY A 21 -18.31 10.33 4.49
C GLY A 21 -17.53 9.01 4.37
N GLN A 22 -18.04 7.99 3.69
CA GLN A 22 -17.39 6.68 3.59
C GLN A 22 -16.02 6.78 2.94
N TYR A 23 -15.87 7.61 1.92
CA TYR A 23 -14.58 7.87 1.28
C TYR A 23 -13.52 8.38 2.27
N TYR A 24 -13.92 9.29 3.16
CA TYR A 24 -13.01 9.83 4.18
C TYR A 24 -12.64 8.79 5.22
N VAL A 25 -13.61 8.01 5.69
CA VAL A 25 -13.36 6.95 6.69
C VAL A 25 -12.41 5.88 6.11
N ASP A 26 -12.62 5.42 4.88
CA ASP A 26 -11.76 4.44 4.24
C ASP A 26 -10.33 4.96 4.04
N ASN A 27 -10.17 6.19 3.57
CA ASN A 27 -8.86 6.81 3.38
C ASN A 27 -8.12 7.02 4.70
N HIS A 28 -8.81 7.48 5.76
CA HIS A 28 -8.19 7.65 7.07
C HIS A 28 -7.81 6.31 7.70
N ALA A 29 -8.65 5.27 7.55
CA ALA A 29 -8.33 3.94 8.01
C ALA A 29 -7.09 3.38 7.29
N ARG A 30 -6.99 3.55 5.97
CA ARG A 30 -5.80 3.15 5.18
C ARG A 30 -4.54 3.90 5.62
N ALA A 31 -4.64 5.21 5.78
CA ALA A 31 -3.52 6.01 6.27
C ALA A 31 -3.08 5.56 7.67
N GLY A 32 -4.02 5.33 8.59
CA GLY A 32 -3.75 4.83 9.93
C GLY A 32 -3.07 3.45 9.92
N ALA A 33 -3.54 2.53 9.07
CA ALA A 33 -2.93 1.22 8.89
C ALA A 33 -1.48 1.32 8.39
N ALA A 34 -1.22 2.17 7.38
CA ALA A 34 0.12 2.41 6.87
C ALA A 34 1.06 3.02 7.92
N MET A 35 0.56 4.00 8.67
CA MET A 35 1.33 4.63 9.75
C MET A 35 1.65 3.63 10.86
N SER A 36 0.69 2.80 11.26
CA SER A 36 0.87 1.74 12.26
C SER A 36 1.94 0.74 11.82
N LEU A 37 1.87 0.26 10.57
CA LEU A 37 2.87 -0.65 10.03
C LEU A 37 4.26 0.02 10.00
N ASN A 38 4.34 1.24 9.49
CA ASN A 38 5.62 1.96 9.40
C ASN A 38 6.24 2.19 10.78
N SER A 39 5.43 2.53 11.79
CA SER A 39 5.90 2.64 13.18
C SER A 39 6.41 1.30 13.72
N ARG A 40 5.72 0.19 13.47
CA ARG A 40 6.15 -1.15 13.89
C ARG A 40 7.45 -1.60 13.21
N ILE A 41 7.62 -1.27 11.95
CA ILE A 41 8.87 -1.50 11.21
C ILE A 41 9.97 -0.58 11.76
N GLY A 42 9.65 0.67 12.07
CA GLY A 42 10.55 1.66 12.63
C GLY A 42 11.16 1.23 13.98
N LEU A 43 10.42 0.51 14.82
CA LEU A 43 10.94 -0.08 16.06
C LEU A 43 12.07 -1.11 15.82
N ARG A 44 12.21 -1.60 14.59
CA ARG A 44 13.21 -2.59 14.16
C ARG A 44 14.34 -2.00 13.34
N ILE A 45 14.32 -0.69 13.12
CA ILE A 45 15.27 -0.01 12.24
C ILE A 45 16.73 -0.19 12.67
N ASN A 46 16.97 -0.33 13.97
CA ASN A 46 18.30 -0.56 14.53
C ASN A 46 18.75 -2.02 14.47
N LYS A 47 17.85 -2.95 14.07
CA LYS A 47 18.18 -4.36 13.91
C LYS A 47 18.73 -4.63 12.51
N SER A 48 19.73 -5.50 12.39
CA SER A 48 20.12 -6.03 11.09
C SER A 48 19.00 -6.89 10.49
N PHE A 49 19.02 -7.10 9.19
CA PHE A 49 17.98 -7.93 8.52
C PHE A 49 17.85 -9.33 9.13
N ASP A 50 18.95 -9.90 9.59
CA ASP A 50 19.00 -11.25 10.16
C ASP A 50 18.41 -11.30 11.59
N GLU A 51 18.35 -10.18 12.29
CA GLU A 51 17.80 -10.03 13.64
C GLU A 51 16.32 -9.63 13.66
N ILE A 52 15.72 -9.42 12.49
CA ILE A 52 14.30 -9.09 12.39
C ILE A 52 13.46 -10.32 12.73
N ASP A 53 12.37 -10.11 13.48
CA ASP A 53 11.40 -11.15 13.83
C ASP A 53 10.87 -11.87 12.58
N GLY A 54 10.71 -13.19 12.65
CA GLY A 54 10.37 -14.03 11.51
C GLY A 54 9.15 -13.57 10.71
N GLY A 55 8.10 -13.08 11.37
CA GLY A 55 6.90 -12.57 10.67
C GLY A 55 7.18 -11.32 9.82
N TYR A 56 8.00 -10.38 10.33
CA TYR A 56 8.40 -9.21 9.56
C TYR A 56 9.43 -9.54 8.48
N LYS A 57 10.31 -10.51 8.74
CA LYS A 57 11.24 -11.00 7.72
C LYS A 57 10.50 -11.63 6.56
N THR A 58 9.52 -12.50 6.83
CA THR A 58 8.66 -13.08 5.80
C THR A 58 7.91 -12.02 5.01
N LEU A 59 7.43 -10.97 5.68
CA LEU A 59 6.78 -9.85 5.01
C LEU A 59 7.75 -9.12 4.06
N LEU A 60 8.95 -8.81 4.49
CA LEU A 60 9.97 -8.16 3.66
C LEU A 60 10.35 -9.06 2.48
N ASP A 61 10.61 -10.34 2.73
CA ASP A 61 10.97 -11.33 1.69
C ASP A 61 9.86 -11.47 0.64
N SER A 62 8.58 -11.47 1.03
CA SER A 62 7.45 -11.59 0.10
C SER A 62 7.36 -10.41 -0.89
N HIS A 63 7.96 -9.28 -0.55
CA HIS A 63 8.07 -8.10 -1.42
C HIS A 63 9.46 -7.94 -2.04
N ASN A 64 10.29 -8.97 -2.00
CA ASN A 64 11.68 -8.97 -2.49
C ASN A 64 12.55 -7.87 -1.85
N ILE A 65 12.30 -7.57 -0.57
CA ILE A 65 13.11 -6.67 0.23
C ILE A 65 14.05 -7.54 1.05
N GLY A 66 15.26 -7.72 0.54
CA GLY A 66 16.32 -8.46 1.21
C GLY A 66 17.19 -7.56 2.08
N LYS A 67 18.32 -8.14 2.56
CA LYS A 67 19.27 -7.46 3.43
C LYS A 67 19.78 -6.13 2.86
N ALA A 68 20.14 -6.11 1.58
CA ALA A 68 20.70 -4.91 0.97
C ALA A 68 19.68 -3.77 0.85
N GLU A 69 18.45 -4.09 0.48
CA GLU A 69 17.35 -3.13 0.41
C GLU A 69 16.94 -2.64 1.81
N TRP A 70 16.97 -3.53 2.81
CA TRP A 70 16.73 -3.17 4.21
C TRP A 70 17.78 -2.21 4.75
N ASP A 71 19.07 -2.50 4.49
CA ASP A 71 20.18 -1.65 4.94
C ASP A 71 20.10 -0.24 4.31
N ILE A 72 19.68 -0.13 3.05
CA ILE A 72 19.41 1.17 2.40
C ILE A 72 18.24 1.89 3.08
N ALA A 73 17.12 1.19 3.33
CA ALA A 73 15.95 1.79 3.94
C ALA A 73 16.21 2.32 5.35
N ARG A 74 17.06 1.64 6.11
CA ARG A 74 17.50 2.08 7.46
C ARG A 74 18.25 3.40 7.45
N LEU A 75 18.96 3.73 6.38
CA LEU A 75 19.66 5.02 6.23
C LEU A 75 18.70 6.15 5.90
N SER A 76 17.49 5.84 5.41
CA SER A 76 16.47 6.81 5.03
C SER A 76 15.36 6.85 6.06
N THR A 77 15.66 7.34 7.25
CA THR A 77 14.70 7.45 8.36
C THR A 77 14.42 8.89 8.73
N ARG A 78 13.25 9.11 9.30
CA ARG A 78 12.88 10.38 9.93
C ARG A 78 12.07 10.13 11.19
N LYS A 79 11.99 11.13 12.05
CA LYS A 79 11.12 11.06 13.23
C LYS A 79 9.65 11.11 12.81
N GLY A 80 8.89 10.12 13.22
CA GLY A 80 7.45 10.06 13.07
C GLY A 80 6.72 10.86 14.15
N PHE A 81 5.39 10.76 14.16
CA PHE A 81 4.49 11.60 14.98
C PHE A 81 4.77 11.53 16.49
N TYR A 82 5.24 10.40 17.01
CA TYR A 82 5.51 10.20 18.45
C TYR A 82 7.02 10.09 18.75
N GLY A 83 7.86 10.68 17.89
CA GLY A 83 9.31 10.59 18.04
C GLY A 83 9.92 9.22 17.69
N THR A 84 9.12 8.26 17.27
CA THR A 84 9.60 6.97 16.76
C THR A 84 10.25 7.14 15.41
N ASP A 85 11.30 6.37 15.14
CA ASP A 85 11.88 6.34 13.80
C ASP A 85 10.93 5.65 12.83
N VAL A 86 10.75 6.22 11.66
CA VAL A 86 9.96 5.66 10.57
C VAL A 86 10.77 5.70 9.28
N ILE A 87 10.58 4.71 8.42
CA ILE A 87 11.23 4.69 7.11
C ILE A 87 10.63 5.80 6.25
N HIS A 88 11.49 6.68 5.76
CA HIS A 88 11.13 7.70 4.79
C HIS A 88 11.45 7.20 3.38
N ILE A 89 10.51 6.48 2.76
CA ILE A 89 10.73 5.77 1.50
C ILE A 89 11.23 6.72 0.40
N GLU A 90 10.63 7.91 0.29
CA GLU A 90 11.06 8.90 -0.71
C GLU A 90 12.46 9.46 -0.44
N GLY A 91 12.89 9.50 0.82
CA GLY A 91 14.23 9.93 1.22
C GLY A 91 15.35 9.00 0.71
N ILE A 92 15.00 7.81 0.19
CA ILE A 92 15.99 6.95 -0.49
C ILE A 92 16.61 7.66 -1.71
N LYS A 93 15.89 8.61 -2.31
CA LYS A 93 16.40 9.42 -3.43
C LYS A 93 17.45 10.44 -2.99
N ASP A 94 17.41 10.82 -1.73
CA ASP A 94 18.28 11.84 -1.15
C ASP A 94 19.53 11.23 -0.47
N LEU A 95 19.65 9.90 -0.48
CA LEU A 95 20.81 9.21 0.06
C LEU A 95 22.07 9.50 -0.76
N ASP A 96 23.22 9.41 -0.08
CA ASP A 96 24.51 9.57 -0.74
C ASP A 96 24.68 8.58 -1.89
N VAL A 97 25.20 9.07 -3.01
CA VAL A 97 25.41 8.30 -4.24
C VAL A 97 26.27 7.05 -3.98
N SER A 98 27.21 7.14 -3.05
CA SER A 98 28.10 6.02 -2.71
C SER A 98 27.34 4.80 -2.16
N VAL A 99 26.24 5.00 -1.44
CA VAL A 99 25.40 3.92 -0.91
C VAL A 99 24.75 3.13 -2.04
N ILE A 100 24.19 3.83 -3.02
CA ILE A 100 23.56 3.19 -4.17
C ILE A 100 24.62 2.55 -5.09
N ASP A 101 25.80 3.14 -5.20
CA ASP A 101 26.91 2.56 -5.96
C ASP A 101 27.41 1.24 -5.35
N GLN A 102 27.51 1.17 -4.02
CA GLN A 102 27.82 -0.09 -3.32
C GLN A 102 26.76 -1.16 -3.56
N TYR A 103 25.49 -0.79 -3.51
CA TYR A 103 24.39 -1.70 -3.82
C TYR A 103 24.44 -2.24 -5.27
N LEU A 104 24.70 -1.35 -6.24
CA LEU A 104 24.85 -1.74 -7.65
C LEU A 104 26.10 -2.63 -7.87
N ALA A 105 27.21 -2.29 -7.21
CA ALA A 105 28.44 -3.08 -7.28
C ALA A 105 28.23 -4.50 -6.72
N ALA A 106 27.53 -4.65 -5.59
CA ALA A 106 27.17 -5.94 -5.04
C ALA A 106 26.32 -6.79 -6.03
N LYS A 107 25.51 -6.14 -6.86
CA LYS A 107 24.73 -6.77 -7.93
C LYS A 107 25.50 -6.89 -9.26
N LYS A 108 26.79 -6.53 -9.30
CA LYS A 108 27.64 -6.55 -10.51
C LYS A 108 27.11 -5.65 -11.64
N ILE A 109 26.41 -4.57 -11.28
CA ILE A 109 25.86 -3.60 -12.23
C ILE A 109 26.76 -2.36 -12.22
N LYS A 110 27.16 -1.87 -13.39
CA LYS A 110 27.97 -0.66 -13.51
C LYS A 110 27.17 0.56 -13.05
N PRO A 111 27.68 1.39 -12.10
CA PRO A 111 26.96 2.54 -11.57
C PRO A 111 26.91 3.68 -12.59
N THR A 112 25.81 3.82 -13.30
CA THR A 112 25.51 4.96 -14.15
C THR A 112 24.37 5.77 -13.53
N LYS A 113 24.20 7.03 -13.93
CA LYS A 113 23.06 7.85 -13.44
C LYS A 113 21.71 7.14 -13.63
N TYR A 114 21.50 6.52 -14.78
CA TYR A 114 20.28 5.77 -15.08
C TYR A 114 20.10 4.58 -14.13
N GLN A 115 21.16 3.78 -13.92
CA GLN A 115 21.10 2.60 -13.05
C GLN A 115 20.87 2.97 -11.58
N ARG A 116 21.44 4.08 -11.10
CA ARG A 116 21.17 4.60 -9.76
C ARG A 116 19.71 4.96 -9.56
N THR A 117 19.16 5.79 -10.46
CA THR A 117 17.73 6.18 -10.40
C THR A 117 16.83 4.96 -10.49
N LYS A 118 17.12 4.03 -11.40
CA LYS A 118 16.36 2.78 -11.53
C LYS A 118 16.39 1.95 -10.24
N ALA A 119 17.55 1.78 -9.62
CA ALA A 119 17.70 1.02 -8.38
C ALA A 119 16.92 1.69 -7.22
N GLN A 120 17.01 3.00 -7.09
CA GLN A 120 16.25 3.76 -6.09
C GLN A 120 14.73 3.58 -6.30
N ASP A 121 14.25 3.75 -7.53
CA ASP A 121 12.82 3.61 -7.84
C ASP A 121 12.32 2.16 -7.63
N GLU A 122 13.14 1.15 -7.92
CA GLU A 122 12.82 -0.25 -7.63
C GLU A 122 12.68 -0.51 -6.14
N ILE A 123 13.63 -0.04 -5.32
CA ILE A 123 13.57 -0.20 -3.86
C ILE A 123 12.34 0.52 -3.30
N ILE A 124 12.11 1.77 -3.71
CA ILE A 124 10.93 2.56 -3.31
C ILE A 124 9.64 1.82 -3.68
N SER A 125 9.56 1.28 -4.90
CA SER A 125 8.39 0.56 -5.39
C SER A 125 8.08 -0.69 -4.54
N ARG A 126 9.10 -1.46 -4.14
CA ARG A 126 8.93 -2.65 -3.28
C ARG A 126 8.37 -2.28 -1.91
N PHE A 127 8.92 -1.27 -1.25
CA PHE A 127 8.39 -0.78 0.03
C PHE A 127 6.97 -0.22 -0.11
N ARG A 128 6.68 0.53 -1.18
CA ARG A 128 5.33 1.03 -1.47
C ARG A 128 4.33 -0.11 -1.64
N SER A 129 4.68 -1.12 -2.43
CA SER A 129 3.85 -2.32 -2.63
C SER A 129 3.57 -3.01 -1.29
N MET A 130 4.61 -3.22 -0.47
CA MET A 130 4.46 -3.81 0.85
C MET A 130 3.48 -3.03 1.74
N PHE A 131 3.60 -1.70 1.79
CA PHE A 131 2.68 -0.88 2.59
C PHE A 131 1.26 -0.92 2.03
N GLN A 132 1.08 -0.91 0.71
CA GLN A 132 -0.23 -0.96 0.06
C GLN A 132 -0.93 -2.30 0.29
N ASP A 133 -0.22 -3.41 0.16
CA ASP A 133 -0.76 -4.74 0.38
C ASP A 133 -1.19 -4.93 1.84
N GLN A 134 -0.38 -4.46 2.80
CA GLN A 134 -0.72 -4.52 4.21
C GLN A 134 -1.90 -3.63 4.60
N GLN A 135 -2.09 -2.48 3.92
CA GLN A 135 -3.32 -1.69 4.07
C GLN A 135 -4.56 -2.50 3.68
N GLY A 136 -4.50 -3.23 2.57
CA GLY A 136 -5.57 -4.10 2.12
C GLY A 136 -5.88 -5.24 3.10
N TYR A 137 -4.86 -5.74 3.81
CA TYR A 137 -5.04 -6.79 4.84
C TYR A 137 -5.61 -6.26 6.15
N GLN A 138 -5.21 -5.08 6.57
CA GLN A 138 -5.64 -4.48 7.84
C GLN A 138 -7.04 -3.89 7.75
N ILE A 139 -7.44 -3.44 6.56
CA ILE A 139 -8.78 -2.94 6.32
C ILE A 139 -9.59 -4.07 5.71
N LEU A 140 -10.70 -4.39 6.38
CA LEU A 140 -11.67 -5.37 5.89
C LEU A 140 -12.40 -4.79 4.66
N SER A 141 -11.71 -4.74 3.54
CA SER A 141 -12.30 -4.38 2.25
C SER A 141 -12.77 -5.64 1.54
N ALA A 142 -13.94 -5.57 0.92
CA ALA A 142 -14.43 -6.65 0.07
C ALA A 142 -13.45 -6.88 -1.08
N ASP A 143 -12.97 -8.11 -1.24
CA ASP A 143 -12.16 -8.49 -2.39
C ASP A 143 -12.94 -8.42 -3.71
N ALA A 144 -12.26 -8.61 -4.84
CA ALA A 144 -12.89 -8.53 -6.15
C ALA A 144 -13.98 -9.60 -6.32
N ARG A 145 -13.79 -10.80 -5.74
CA ARG A 145 -14.75 -11.91 -5.82
C ARG A 145 -16.00 -11.60 -5.00
N LEU A 146 -15.82 -11.14 -3.76
CA LEU A 146 -16.94 -10.76 -2.91
C LEU A 146 -17.72 -9.59 -3.52
N ARG A 147 -17.02 -8.60 -4.06
CA ARG A 147 -17.64 -7.49 -4.78
C ARG A 147 -18.44 -7.97 -6.00
N ALA A 148 -17.88 -8.87 -6.81
CA ALA A 148 -18.59 -9.44 -7.96
C ALA A 148 -19.86 -10.18 -7.53
N ASN A 149 -19.79 -10.98 -6.46
CA ASN A 149 -20.95 -11.69 -5.93
C ASN A 149 -22.02 -10.75 -5.36
N MET A 150 -21.62 -9.72 -4.61
CA MET A 150 -22.53 -8.73 -4.04
C MET A 150 -23.22 -7.88 -5.13
N TYR A 151 -22.49 -7.53 -6.17
CA TYR A 151 -23.01 -6.68 -7.25
C TYR A 151 -23.62 -7.48 -8.40
N GLY A 152 -23.53 -8.82 -8.35
CA GLY A 152 -24.18 -9.72 -9.29
C GLY A 152 -23.72 -9.59 -10.73
N GLY A 153 -22.45 -9.26 -10.97
CA GLY A 153 -21.89 -9.09 -12.31
C GLY A 153 -22.51 -7.95 -13.13
N GLY A 154 -23.34 -7.11 -12.51
CA GLY A 154 -23.98 -5.97 -13.16
C GLY A 154 -22.95 -4.96 -13.69
N GLN A 155 -23.22 -4.44 -14.88
CA GLN A 155 -22.36 -3.44 -15.49
C GLN A 155 -22.34 -2.16 -14.64
N ALA A 156 -21.14 -1.68 -14.29
CA ALA A 156 -20.99 -0.46 -13.50
C ALA A 156 -21.67 0.75 -14.19
N GLY A 157 -22.38 1.58 -13.41
CA GLY A 157 -23.13 2.74 -13.94
C GLY A 157 -24.56 2.42 -14.37
N THR A 158 -25.11 1.28 -13.97
CA THR A 158 -26.54 0.96 -14.12
C THR A 158 -27.30 1.26 -12.82
N LEU A 159 -28.59 1.58 -12.91
CA LEU A 159 -29.43 1.84 -11.74
C LEU A 159 -29.49 0.61 -10.81
N SER A 160 -29.57 -0.59 -11.38
CA SER A 160 -29.54 -1.84 -10.61
C SER A 160 -28.23 -2.02 -9.85
N SER A 161 -27.09 -1.68 -10.45
CA SER A 161 -25.77 -1.68 -9.79
C SER A 161 -25.73 -0.68 -8.64
N PHE A 162 -26.26 0.53 -8.84
CA PHE A 162 -26.33 1.55 -7.79
C PHE A 162 -27.16 1.10 -6.60
N VAL A 163 -28.40 0.60 -6.81
CA VAL A 163 -29.27 0.12 -5.74
C VAL A 163 -28.62 -1.03 -4.97
N ARG A 164 -28.02 -2.01 -5.66
CA ARG A 164 -27.31 -3.12 -5.01
C ARG A 164 -26.15 -2.63 -4.19
N LYS A 165 -25.32 -1.74 -4.70
CA LYS A 165 -24.18 -1.16 -3.96
C LYS A 165 -24.64 -0.43 -2.69
N SER A 166 -25.68 0.40 -2.80
CA SER A 166 -26.24 1.11 -1.65
C SER A 166 -26.78 0.16 -0.59
N PHE A 167 -27.45 -0.92 -0.99
CA PHE A 167 -27.99 -1.92 -0.06
C PHE A 167 -26.88 -2.74 0.63
N PHE A 168 -25.84 -3.15 -0.10
CA PHE A 168 -24.78 -3.98 0.44
C PHE A 168 -23.64 -3.19 1.08
N GLN A 169 -23.63 -1.87 0.95
CA GLN A 169 -22.59 -1.00 1.48
C GLN A 169 -22.26 -1.27 2.95
N PHE A 170 -23.29 -1.42 3.78
CA PHE A 170 -23.12 -1.66 5.22
C PHE A 170 -22.89 -3.13 5.57
N LYS A 171 -23.14 -4.05 4.63
CA LYS A 171 -22.94 -5.49 4.84
C LYS A 171 -21.55 -5.98 4.40
N GLN A 172 -20.78 -5.17 3.69
CA GLN A 172 -19.48 -5.60 3.18
C GLN A 172 -18.47 -5.91 4.28
N PHE A 173 -18.47 -5.15 5.39
CA PHE A 173 -17.56 -5.39 6.51
C PHE A 173 -17.80 -6.74 7.20
N PRO A 174 -19.02 -7.08 7.63
CA PRO A 174 -19.29 -8.40 8.19
C PRO A 174 -18.99 -9.54 7.21
N LEU A 175 -19.33 -9.39 5.94
CA LEU A 175 -19.08 -10.43 4.92
C LEU A 175 -17.58 -10.62 4.66
N SER A 176 -16.80 -9.53 4.63
CA SER A 176 -15.35 -9.60 4.48
C SER A 176 -14.67 -10.25 5.69
N TYR A 177 -15.25 -10.11 6.87
CA TYR A 177 -14.76 -10.76 8.09
C TYR A 177 -14.95 -12.28 8.06
N ILE A 178 -16.09 -12.75 7.56
CA ILE A 178 -16.40 -14.18 7.46
C ILE A 178 -15.51 -14.87 6.41
N GLN A 179 -15.04 -14.13 5.40
CA GLN A 179 -14.27 -14.68 4.27
C GLN A 179 -12.76 -14.78 4.55
N LYS A 180 -12.26 -14.14 5.59
CA LYS A 180 -10.86 -14.22 6.07
C LYS A 180 -10.70 -15.23 7.19
#